data_9f9683c57984e2d32b899c2cdd68a60d
#
_entry.id   9f9683c57984e2d32b899c2cdd68a60d
#
_cell.length_a   1.000
_cell.length_b   1.000
_cell.length_c   1.000
_cell.angle_alpha   90.00
_cell.angle_beta   90.00
_cell.angle_gamma   90.00
#
_symmetry.space_group_name_H-M   'P 1'
#
loop_
_entity.id
_entity.type
_entity.pdbx_description
1 polymer ?
#
loop_
_entity_poly.entity_id
_entity_poly.type
_entity_poly.pdbx_seq_one_letter_code
_entity_poly.pdbx_strand_id
1 'polypeptide(L)'
;MDYDTIIGLEIHAELKTKSKMFCSCNNDAQGKEPNTTVCPICMAHPGTLPVPNKQAIEWTILIGLALNCKINELSKFDRKNYFYPDLPKGYQISQYDLPIAYDGFLEVDDKPVLITRIHLEEDTGKLIHPVGKKHSLVDYNRAGTPLVELVTEPVISDAKTAKKFAQSYQQILRFLNISNADMEKGELRCEANISVQEKNKWKYTNGQILPVGKYKLNPKVELKNINSFKYLEKAIDYEVKRQIKALKDGEKLVQETRGWNNGKGITFSQRFKETSADYRYFPEPDIPPLKISQKWIDEIKCHMSELPAQKTKRFMEEYFFTDKEAEILAGDKDLAKFTEQVMCELHSWISASGDTFERQKHKLAKATANWLINELFKHLKAKGKSAARIYPVKSGEAGILPKAKLFDRVKITPENFAEFITLVYQDKINSSAAQTILAQMIKKGGDPTNIMAELGLEQLDDQAALEKIIAEVILKNQKQVAEYKAGKTNVLQFLVGQTMAATGGKANPKVVIEILKNLLDK
;
A
#
# COMPACT_ATOMS: atom_id res chain seq x y z
N MET A 1 -6.52 37.51 -8.64
CA MET A 1 -5.60 37.19 -7.54
C MET A 1 -5.25 35.73 -7.64
N ASP A 2 -3.97 35.40 -7.64
CA ASP A 2 -3.50 34.03 -7.61
C ASP A 2 -3.26 33.61 -6.15
N TYR A 3 -3.61 32.38 -5.85
CA TYR A 3 -3.51 31.83 -4.50
C TYR A 3 -2.60 30.62 -4.47
N ASP A 4 -1.82 30.50 -3.40
CA ASP A 4 -1.06 29.31 -3.06
C ASP A 4 -1.84 28.48 -2.05
N THR A 5 -1.83 27.18 -2.23
CA THR A 5 -2.40 26.22 -1.30
C THR A 5 -1.35 25.74 -0.33
N ILE A 6 -1.67 25.69 0.95
CA ILE A 6 -0.79 25.26 2.03
C ILE A 6 -1.51 24.13 2.77
N ILE A 7 -0.91 22.95 2.80
CA ILE A 7 -1.47 21.75 3.40
C ILE A 7 -0.46 21.15 4.37
N GLY A 8 -0.91 20.84 5.58
CA GLY A 8 -0.24 19.95 6.53
C GLY A 8 -1.11 18.73 6.78
N LEU A 9 -0.50 17.58 6.94
CA LEU A 9 -1.18 16.33 7.26
C LEU A 9 -0.92 15.93 8.71
N GLU A 10 -1.93 15.35 9.33
CA GLU A 10 -1.87 14.66 10.61
C GLU A 10 -2.38 13.25 10.38
N ILE A 11 -1.53 12.25 10.62
CA ILE A 11 -1.82 10.86 10.32
C ILE A 11 -1.62 9.99 11.54
N HIS A 12 -2.70 9.35 11.98
CA HIS A 12 -2.70 8.40 13.10
C HIS A 12 -2.67 6.96 12.56
N ALA A 13 -1.82 6.12 13.15
CA ALA A 13 -1.72 4.71 12.81
C ALA A 13 -1.71 3.84 14.06
N GLU A 14 -2.66 2.90 14.17
CA GLU A 14 -2.66 1.89 15.22
C GLU A 14 -1.52 0.89 14.99
N LEU A 15 -0.73 0.62 16.02
CA LEU A 15 0.33 -0.38 15.99
C LEU A 15 -0.23 -1.75 16.39
N LYS A 16 0.15 -2.80 15.66
CA LYS A 16 -0.32 -4.17 15.89
C LYS A 16 0.53 -4.96 16.91
N THR A 17 0.89 -4.32 18.02
CA THR A 17 1.55 -4.98 19.14
C THR A 17 0.65 -6.07 19.75
N LYS A 18 1.24 -7.02 20.46
CA LYS A 18 0.47 -8.09 21.11
C LYS A 18 -0.36 -7.57 22.29
N SER A 19 0.17 -6.59 23.00
CA SER A 19 -0.51 -5.97 24.15
C SER A 19 -0.77 -4.48 23.89
N LYS A 20 -1.68 -3.90 24.63
CA LYS A 20 -2.00 -2.47 24.60
C LYS A 20 -0.81 -1.61 25.04
N MET A 21 -0.95 -0.28 24.92
CA MET A 21 0.13 0.67 25.14
C MET A 21 0.64 0.68 26.57
N PHE A 22 -0.24 0.61 27.55
CA PHE A 22 0.10 0.77 28.97
C PHE A 22 -0.35 -0.37 29.87
N CYS A 23 -0.80 -1.51 29.29
CA CYS A 23 -1.22 -2.70 30.04
C CYS A 23 -1.02 -3.98 29.22
N SER A 24 -1.20 -5.13 29.86
CA SER A 24 -1.02 -6.46 29.26
C SER A 24 -2.25 -6.97 28.46
N CYS A 25 -3.35 -6.21 28.38
CA CYS A 25 -4.51 -6.62 27.59
C CYS A 25 -4.13 -6.90 26.15
N ASN A 26 -4.79 -7.89 25.55
CA ASN A 26 -4.64 -8.17 24.13
C ASN A 26 -5.04 -6.95 23.30
N ASN A 27 -4.16 -6.53 22.39
CA ASN A 27 -4.38 -5.37 21.53
C ASN A 27 -5.31 -5.66 20.34
N ASP A 28 -5.58 -6.93 20.01
CA ASP A 28 -6.53 -7.27 18.95
C ASP A 28 -7.96 -7.20 19.50
N ALA A 29 -8.64 -6.11 19.18
CA ALA A 29 -10.04 -5.86 19.53
C ALA A 29 -11.04 -6.28 18.44
N GLN A 30 -10.55 -6.76 17.28
CA GLN A 30 -11.38 -6.95 16.10
C GLN A 30 -12.26 -8.20 16.22
N GLY A 31 -13.58 -8.03 16.01
CA GLY A 31 -14.55 -9.15 16.03
C GLY A 31 -14.83 -9.72 17.42
N LYS A 32 -14.37 -9.06 18.48
CA LYS A 32 -14.65 -9.45 19.87
C LYS A 32 -15.90 -8.74 20.40
N GLU A 33 -16.56 -9.37 21.36
CA GLU A 33 -17.67 -8.75 22.09
C GLU A 33 -17.21 -7.47 22.77
N PRO A 34 -18.05 -6.41 22.79
CA PRO A 34 -17.72 -5.15 23.43
C PRO A 34 -17.24 -5.30 24.88
N ASN A 35 -16.23 -4.54 25.26
CA ASN A 35 -15.69 -4.46 26.62
C ASN A 35 -15.14 -5.79 27.19
N THR A 36 -14.66 -6.70 26.32
CA THR A 36 -14.08 -7.99 26.74
C THR A 36 -12.57 -8.02 26.75
N THR A 37 -11.89 -7.03 26.13
CA THR A 37 -10.41 -6.88 26.16
C THR A 37 -10.00 -5.68 26.99
N VAL A 38 -10.49 -5.61 28.20
CA VAL A 38 -10.26 -4.50 29.14
C VAL A 38 -9.73 -4.99 30.48
N CYS A 39 -9.02 -4.12 31.20
CA CYS A 39 -8.53 -4.38 32.56
C CYS A 39 -8.62 -3.10 33.39
N PRO A 40 -8.40 -3.15 34.72
CA PRO A 40 -8.44 -1.95 35.56
C PRO A 40 -7.54 -0.81 35.07
N ILE A 41 -6.37 -1.09 34.46
CA ILE A 41 -5.46 -0.06 33.95
C ILE A 41 -6.07 0.69 32.77
N CYS A 42 -6.47 0.00 31.68
CA CYS A 42 -7.04 0.67 30.52
C CYS A 42 -8.45 1.24 30.78
N MET A 43 -9.12 0.81 31.85
CA MET A 43 -10.38 1.38 32.35
C MET A 43 -10.18 2.51 33.35
N ALA A 44 -8.95 2.89 33.65
CA ALA A 44 -8.59 3.97 34.57
C ALA A 44 -9.12 3.80 36.00
N HIS A 45 -9.12 2.58 36.53
CA HIS A 45 -9.51 2.38 37.93
C HIS A 45 -8.52 3.05 38.86
N PRO A 46 -8.97 3.66 39.97
CA PRO A 46 -8.09 4.30 40.94
C PRO A 46 -7.02 3.35 41.49
N GLY A 47 -5.78 3.84 41.60
CA GLY A 47 -4.64 3.09 42.14
C GLY A 47 -3.93 2.19 41.12
N THR A 48 -4.32 2.21 39.83
CA THR A 48 -3.61 1.48 38.76
C THR A 48 -2.51 2.35 38.15
N LEU A 49 -1.39 1.71 37.75
CA LEU A 49 -0.25 2.39 37.15
C LEU A 49 -0.02 1.93 35.70
N PRO A 50 0.16 2.86 34.75
CA PRO A 50 0.47 2.54 33.36
C PRO A 50 1.92 2.03 33.22
N VAL A 51 2.13 1.01 32.38
CA VAL A 51 3.47 0.50 32.03
C VAL A 51 3.65 0.56 30.52
N PRO A 52 4.59 1.37 30.01
CA PRO A 52 4.78 1.55 28.57
C PRO A 52 5.16 0.26 27.84
N ASN A 53 4.57 0.06 26.68
CA ASN A 53 4.87 -1.07 25.81
C ASN A 53 6.19 -0.83 25.04
N LYS A 54 7.23 -1.58 25.40
CA LYS A 54 8.56 -1.48 24.79
C LYS A 54 8.52 -1.65 23.26
N GLN A 55 7.74 -2.61 22.76
CA GLN A 55 7.62 -2.87 21.32
C GLN A 55 7.00 -1.68 20.56
N ALA A 56 6.03 -0.98 21.16
CA ALA A 56 5.45 0.21 20.57
C ALA A 56 6.48 1.35 20.47
N ILE A 57 7.33 1.52 21.50
CA ILE A 57 8.42 2.50 21.48
C ILE A 57 9.44 2.13 20.38
N GLU A 58 9.90 0.88 20.33
CA GLU A 58 10.85 0.41 19.31
C GLU A 58 10.30 0.59 17.89
N TRP A 59 9.01 0.30 17.67
CA TRP A 59 8.39 0.49 16.37
C TRP A 59 8.22 1.97 16.01
N THR A 60 8.00 2.85 16.99
CA THR A 60 7.95 4.30 16.72
C THR A 60 9.34 4.84 16.35
N ILE A 61 10.40 4.36 17.01
CA ILE A 61 11.79 4.66 16.63
C ILE A 61 12.06 4.16 15.20
N LEU A 62 11.63 2.94 14.87
CA LEU A 62 11.80 2.35 13.55
C LEU A 62 11.07 3.17 12.46
N ILE A 63 9.85 3.67 12.74
CA ILE A 63 9.14 4.60 11.84
C ILE A 63 9.94 5.88 11.66
N GLY A 64 10.44 6.47 12.74
CA GLY A 64 11.26 7.67 12.69
C GLY A 64 12.49 7.49 11.79
N LEU A 65 13.23 6.39 11.97
CA LEU A 65 14.39 6.06 11.14
C LEU A 65 14.02 5.85 9.66
N ALA A 66 12.89 5.17 9.38
CA ALA A 66 12.39 4.96 8.03
C ALA A 66 11.97 6.25 7.32
N LEU A 67 11.63 7.28 8.08
CA LEU A 67 11.22 8.60 7.59
C LEU A 67 12.31 9.66 7.77
N ASN A 68 13.56 9.24 7.91
CA ASN A 68 14.73 10.11 8.03
C ASN A 68 14.64 11.13 9.17
N CYS A 69 13.90 10.80 10.24
CA CYS A 69 13.78 11.64 11.41
C CYS A 69 15.01 11.52 12.32
N LYS A 70 15.25 12.57 13.08
CA LYS A 70 16.11 12.52 14.27
C LYS A 70 15.35 11.83 15.41
N ILE A 71 16.04 11.04 16.21
CA ILE A 71 15.47 10.39 17.39
C ILE A 71 15.93 11.13 18.64
N ASN A 72 14.99 11.50 19.53
CA ASN A 72 15.31 12.12 20.80
C ASN A 72 15.95 11.11 21.76
N GLU A 73 17.10 11.46 22.32
CA GLU A 73 17.76 10.65 23.36
C GLU A 73 16.98 10.65 24.68
N LEU A 74 16.22 11.71 24.93
CA LEU A 74 15.32 11.86 26.05
C LEU A 74 13.91 12.17 25.56
N SER A 75 12.96 11.31 25.90
CA SER A 75 11.55 11.50 25.60
C SER A 75 10.71 11.30 26.84
N LYS A 76 9.47 11.74 26.84
CA LYS A 76 8.55 11.58 27.97
C LYS A 76 7.11 11.45 27.48
N PHE A 77 6.26 10.92 28.34
CA PHE A 77 4.82 10.97 28.14
C PHE A 77 4.22 12.14 28.93
N ASP A 78 3.17 12.72 28.36
CA ASP A 78 2.39 13.81 28.90
C ASP A 78 0.91 13.43 28.95
N ARG A 79 0.15 14.04 29.86
CA ARG A 79 -1.31 13.96 29.88
C ARG A 79 -1.90 15.05 29.01
N LYS A 80 -2.66 14.64 27.98
CA LYS A 80 -3.47 15.49 27.11
C LYS A 80 -4.91 15.48 27.65
N ASN A 81 -5.32 16.54 28.32
CA ASN A 81 -6.57 16.56 29.06
C ASN A 81 -7.74 17.00 28.18
N TYR A 82 -8.71 16.10 28.02
CA TYR A 82 -10.01 16.39 27.41
C TYR A 82 -11.03 15.33 27.86
N PHE A 83 -12.30 15.71 27.89
CA PHE A 83 -13.36 14.85 28.42
C PHE A 83 -14.25 14.33 27.30
N TYR A 84 -14.19 13.02 27.09
CA TYR A 84 -15.03 12.30 26.15
C TYR A 84 -15.44 10.95 26.73
N PRO A 85 -16.65 10.43 26.42
CA PRO A 85 -17.12 9.16 26.99
C PRO A 85 -16.23 7.96 26.68
N ASP A 86 -15.54 7.97 25.53
CA ASP A 86 -14.62 6.92 25.09
C ASP A 86 -13.18 7.06 25.61
N LEU A 87 -12.94 8.06 26.46
CA LEU A 87 -11.66 8.30 27.13
C LEU A 87 -11.80 8.03 28.64
N PRO A 88 -11.54 6.78 29.10
CA PRO A 88 -11.87 6.38 30.48
C PRO A 88 -11.18 7.18 31.56
N LYS A 89 -9.94 7.65 31.30
CA LYS A 89 -9.13 8.44 32.24
C LYS A 89 -9.50 9.91 32.31
N GLY A 90 -10.29 10.43 31.34
CA GLY A 90 -10.50 11.86 31.16
C GLY A 90 -9.29 12.61 30.58
N TYR A 91 -8.21 11.89 30.29
CA TYR A 91 -7.03 12.36 29.57
C TYR A 91 -6.47 11.22 28.71
N GLN A 92 -5.72 11.57 27.69
CA GLN A 92 -4.95 10.64 26.85
C GLN A 92 -3.48 10.75 27.23
N ILE A 93 -2.80 9.62 27.44
CA ILE A 93 -1.35 9.62 27.57
C ILE A 93 -0.76 9.71 26.16
N SER A 94 -0.01 10.78 25.93
CA SER A 94 0.54 11.17 24.63
C SER A 94 1.95 11.76 24.81
N GLN A 95 2.51 12.42 23.82
CA GLN A 95 3.79 13.14 23.91
C GLN A 95 3.61 14.53 23.30
N TYR A 96 4.13 15.56 23.92
CA TYR A 96 3.94 16.94 23.49
C TYR A 96 5.26 17.60 23.02
N ASP A 97 6.13 17.98 23.93
CA ASP A 97 7.34 18.74 23.68
C ASP A 97 8.58 17.87 23.40
N LEU A 98 8.58 16.60 23.86
CA LEU A 98 9.65 15.63 23.64
C LEU A 98 9.14 14.38 22.92
N PRO A 99 8.72 14.48 21.65
CA PRO A 99 8.30 13.33 20.87
C PRO A 99 9.46 12.34 20.66
N ILE A 100 9.19 11.10 20.33
CA ILE A 100 10.23 10.10 20.05
C ILE A 100 11.06 10.50 18.85
N ALA A 101 10.44 11.02 17.78
CA ALA A 101 11.15 11.39 16.56
C ALA A 101 10.68 12.76 16.02
N TYR A 102 11.58 13.49 15.37
CA TYR A 102 11.33 14.84 14.86
C TYR A 102 12.22 15.16 13.65
N ASP A 103 11.95 16.27 12.95
CA ASP A 103 12.73 16.77 11.81
C ASP A 103 13.06 15.70 10.77
N GLY A 104 12.03 15.08 10.20
CA GLY A 104 12.18 14.07 9.16
C GLY A 104 11.66 14.53 7.81
N PHE A 105 11.71 13.61 6.84
CA PHE A 105 11.10 13.81 5.54
C PHE A 105 10.77 12.48 4.86
N LEU A 106 9.81 12.53 3.93
CA LEU A 106 9.50 11.46 3.01
C LEU A 106 9.45 12.04 1.59
N GLU A 107 10.18 11.45 0.66
CA GLU A 107 10.17 11.87 -0.74
C GLU A 107 8.87 11.45 -1.43
N VAL A 108 8.27 12.41 -2.14
CA VAL A 108 7.08 12.21 -2.98
C VAL A 108 7.34 12.91 -4.31
N ASP A 109 7.37 12.16 -5.41
CA ASP A 109 7.70 12.69 -6.75
C ASP A 109 9.00 13.51 -6.74
N ASP A 110 10.07 12.93 -6.18
CA ASP A 110 11.41 13.52 -6.06
C ASP A 110 11.47 14.83 -5.26
N LYS A 111 10.46 15.11 -4.44
CA LYS A 111 10.41 16.27 -3.56
C LYS A 111 10.22 15.85 -2.11
N PRO A 112 11.01 16.36 -1.17
CA PRO A 112 10.85 16.05 0.23
C PRO A 112 9.59 16.74 0.80
N VAL A 113 8.72 15.95 1.41
CA VAL A 113 7.66 16.44 2.30
C VAL A 113 8.19 16.35 3.72
N LEU A 114 8.37 17.50 4.36
CA LEU A 114 8.97 17.59 5.68
C LEU A 114 8.00 17.11 6.78
N ILE A 115 8.57 16.47 7.79
CA ILE A 115 7.86 15.92 8.95
C ILE A 115 8.32 16.67 10.18
N THR A 116 7.37 17.28 10.90
CA THR A 116 7.63 18.00 12.14
C THR A 116 7.99 17.02 13.24
N ARG A 117 7.14 15.99 13.46
CA ARG A 117 7.32 15.00 14.53
C ARG A 117 6.57 13.71 14.29
N ILE A 118 7.00 12.70 15.01
CA ILE A 118 6.30 11.43 15.18
C ILE A 118 6.29 11.14 16.68
N HIS A 119 5.11 10.97 17.22
CA HIS A 119 4.95 10.70 18.64
C HIS A 119 4.03 9.51 18.90
N LEU A 120 4.15 8.96 20.10
CA LEU A 120 3.43 7.76 20.53
C LEU A 120 2.38 8.13 21.56
N GLU A 121 1.18 7.61 21.41
CA GLU A 121 0.06 7.81 22.30
C GLU A 121 -0.81 6.55 22.40
N GLU A 122 -1.88 6.60 23.14
CA GLU A 122 -2.90 5.54 23.21
C GLU A 122 -4.17 5.95 22.47
N ASP A 123 -4.85 5.01 21.82
CA ASP A 123 -6.16 5.28 21.20
C ASP A 123 -7.28 5.26 22.26
N THR A 124 -8.40 5.90 21.91
CA THR A 124 -9.62 5.94 22.71
C THR A 124 -10.51 4.72 22.45
N GLY A 125 -11.56 4.55 23.24
CA GLY A 125 -12.61 3.58 22.96
C GLY A 125 -13.39 3.90 21.68
N LYS A 126 -14.48 3.20 21.47
CA LYS A 126 -15.36 3.40 20.31
C LYS A 126 -16.74 3.83 20.78
N LEU A 127 -17.23 4.95 20.23
CA LEU A 127 -18.62 5.38 20.40
C LEU A 127 -19.49 4.81 19.28
N ILE A 128 -20.62 4.23 19.65
CA ILE A 128 -21.63 3.71 18.74
C ILE A 128 -22.92 4.49 18.99
N HIS A 129 -23.45 5.11 17.95
CA HIS A 129 -24.69 5.87 17.98
C HIS A 129 -25.80 5.07 17.28
N PRO A 130 -26.60 4.25 17.99
CA PRO A 130 -27.66 3.47 17.37
C PRO A 130 -28.71 4.37 16.74
N VAL A 131 -29.09 4.07 15.49
CA VAL A 131 -30.07 4.88 14.74
C VAL A 131 -31.40 4.94 15.50
N GLY A 132 -31.94 6.17 15.67
CA GLY A 132 -33.21 6.41 16.34
C GLY A 132 -33.16 6.28 17.87
N LYS A 133 -32.01 6.11 18.49
CA LYS A 133 -31.86 6.09 19.96
C LYS A 133 -31.31 7.40 20.50
N LYS A 134 -31.66 7.73 21.73
CA LYS A 134 -31.21 8.95 22.46
C LYS A 134 -29.96 8.69 23.33
N HIS A 135 -29.32 7.52 23.19
CA HIS A 135 -28.11 7.14 23.93
C HIS A 135 -27.04 6.65 23.00
N SER A 136 -25.80 6.70 23.44
CA SER A 136 -24.63 6.13 22.78
C SER A 136 -24.14 4.93 23.59
N LEU A 137 -23.60 3.94 22.89
CA LEU A 137 -22.91 2.80 23.50
C LEU A 137 -21.39 3.07 23.44
N VAL A 138 -20.69 2.63 24.45
CA VAL A 138 -19.21 2.77 24.53
C VAL A 138 -18.59 1.38 24.58
N ASP A 139 -17.67 1.14 23.66
CA ASP A 139 -16.84 -0.05 23.63
C ASP A 139 -15.38 0.33 23.88
N TYR A 140 -14.84 -0.09 25.01
CA TYR A 140 -13.46 0.18 25.42
C TYR A 140 -12.44 -0.85 24.94
N ASN A 141 -12.82 -1.81 24.11
CA ASN A 141 -11.87 -2.79 23.59
C ASN A 141 -10.67 -2.15 22.90
N ARG A 142 -10.87 -1.03 22.21
CA ARG A 142 -9.79 -0.28 21.55
C ARG A 142 -9.02 0.66 22.49
N ALA A 143 -9.63 1.09 23.60
CA ALA A 143 -8.98 2.01 24.54
C ALA A 143 -7.63 1.47 25.02
N GLY A 144 -6.57 2.27 24.88
CA GLY A 144 -5.21 1.89 25.18
C GLY A 144 -4.45 1.17 24.05
N THR A 145 -5.01 1.02 22.85
CA THR A 145 -4.26 0.57 21.66
C THR A 145 -3.11 1.54 21.39
N PRO A 146 -1.86 1.05 21.15
CA PRO A 146 -0.76 1.93 20.78
C PRO A 146 -1.04 2.65 19.48
N LEU A 147 -0.94 3.97 19.48
CA LEU A 147 -1.25 4.85 18.37
C LEU A 147 -0.03 5.74 18.08
N VAL A 148 0.41 5.76 16.83
CA VAL A 148 1.46 6.68 16.38
C VAL A 148 0.81 7.82 15.62
N GLU A 149 1.12 9.06 16.00
CA GLU A 149 0.74 10.25 15.27
C GLU A 149 1.95 10.82 14.53
N LEU A 150 1.82 11.01 13.22
CA LEU A 150 2.75 11.70 12.35
C LEU A 150 2.18 13.06 11.98
N VAL A 151 2.95 14.12 12.15
CA VAL A 151 2.59 15.48 11.76
C VAL A 151 3.60 16.00 10.74
N THR A 152 3.11 16.42 9.56
CA THR A 152 3.95 17.05 8.54
C THR A 152 4.05 18.55 8.76
N GLU A 153 5.13 19.12 8.21
CA GLU A 153 5.18 20.57 7.99
C GLU A 153 4.13 21.00 6.95
N PRO A 154 3.65 22.23 7.00
CA PRO A 154 2.65 22.76 6.07
C PRO A 154 3.31 23.14 4.72
N VAL A 155 3.94 22.18 4.06
CA VAL A 155 4.72 22.38 2.82
C VAL A 155 4.10 21.71 1.60
N ILE A 156 3.02 20.98 1.78
CA ILE A 156 2.30 20.32 0.68
C ILE A 156 1.44 21.36 -0.05
N SER A 157 1.52 21.41 -1.37
CA SER A 157 0.86 22.42 -2.20
C SER A 157 -0.38 21.92 -2.96
N ASP A 158 -0.62 20.61 -3.01
CA ASP A 158 -1.72 20.02 -3.75
C ASP A 158 -2.25 18.70 -3.16
N ALA A 159 -3.47 18.35 -3.52
CA ALA A 159 -4.16 17.17 -3.01
C ALA A 159 -3.54 15.84 -3.45
N LYS A 160 -2.94 15.80 -4.64
CA LYS A 160 -2.31 14.59 -5.19
C LYS A 160 -1.04 14.23 -4.42
N THR A 161 -0.21 15.23 -4.11
CA THR A 161 0.98 15.07 -3.26
C THR A 161 0.58 14.64 -1.85
N ALA A 162 -0.45 15.23 -1.24
CA ALA A 162 -0.97 14.83 0.06
C ALA A 162 -1.41 13.35 0.07
N LYS A 163 -2.15 12.93 -0.95
CA LYS A 163 -2.57 11.54 -1.12
C LYS A 163 -1.38 10.59 -1.27
N LYS A 164 -0.41 10.91 -2.13
CA LYS A 164 0.78 10.09 -2.35
C LYS A 164 1.61 9.94 -1.07
N PHE A 165 1.80 11.02 -0.32
CA PHE A 165 2.47 10.98 0.97
C PHE A 165 1.79 9.98 1.92
N ALA A 166 0.47 10.10 2.08
CA ALA A 166 -0.28 9.21 2.96
C ALA A 166 -0.25 7.74 2.50
N GLN A 167 -0.25 7.48 1.19
CA GLN A 167 -0.10 6.14 0.61
C GLN A 167 1.31 5.57 0.85
N SER A 168 2.36 6.35 0.63
CA SER A 168 3.75 5.93 0.87
C SER A 168 3.99 5.65 2.36
N TYR A 169 3.43 6.48 3.25
CA TYR A 169 3.49 6.22 4.69
C TYR A 169 2.78 4.91 5.07
N GLN A 170 1.57 4.67 4.57
CA GLN A 170 0.87 3.39 4.75
C GLN A 170 1.72 2.21 4.27
N GLN A 171 2.33 2.34 3.11
CA GLN A 171 3.18 1.31 2.52
C GLN A 171 4.38 0.99 3.41
N ILE A 172 5.05 2.01 3.95
CA ILE A 172 6.17 1.85 4.89
C ILE A 172 5.71 1.09 6.14
N LEU A 173 4.60 1.49 6.77
CA LEU A 173 4.06 0.83 7.96
C LEU A 173 3.77 -0.66 7.73
N ARG A 174 3.17 -0.99 6.58
CA ARG A 174 2.88 -2.36 6.17
C ARG A 174 4.14 -3.15 5.85
N PHE A 175 5.09 -2.51 5.17
CA PHE A 175 6.36 -3.12 4.79
C PHE A 175 7.21 -3.47 6.02
N LEU A 176 7.28 -2.59 6.99
CA LEU A 176 7.89 -2.84 8.29
C LEU A 176 7.10 -3.85 9.14
N ASN A 177 5.90 -4.23 8.71
CA ASN A 177 5.02 -5.17 9.39
C ASN A 177 4.61 -4.75 10.82
N ILE A 178 4.48 -3.45 11.06
CA ILE A 178 4.18 -2.85 12.39
C ILE A 178 2.74 -2.36 12.53
N SER A 179 2.04 -2.14 11.42
CA SER A 179 0.62 -1.79 11.36
C SER A 179 -0.04 -2.44 10.15
N ASN A 180 -1.32 -2.75 10.21
CA ASN A 180 -2.10 -3.08 9.02
C ASN A 180 -2.49 -1.82 8.26
N ALA A 181 -2.55 -0.68 8.97
CA ALA A 181 -2.86 0.63 8.43
C ALA A 181 -4.09 0.61 7.50
N ASP A 182 -5.19 0.01 7.96
CA ASP A 182 -6.43 -0.13 7.21
C ASP A 182 -7.35 1.06 7.52
N MET A 183 -7.55 1.94 6.52
CA MET A 183 -8.40 3.13 6.68
C MET A 183 -9.89 2.78 6.85
N GLU A 184 -10.38 1.70 6.22
CA GLU A 184 -11.78 1.29 6.31
C GLU A 184 -12.11 0.77 7.72
N LYS A 185 -11.10 0.24 8.42
CA LYS A 185 -11.22 -0.23 9.80
C LYS A 185 -10.90 0.83 10.85
N GLY A 186 -10.42 1.99 10.41
CA GLY A 186 -9.99 3.07 11.31
C GLY A 186 -8.59 2.87 11.89
N GLU A 187 -7.82 1.86 11.45
CA GLU A 187 -6.45 1.62 11.89
C GLU A 187 -5.46 2.66 11.32
N LEU A 188 -5.85 3.38 10.26
CA LEU A 188 -5.16 4.54 9.71
C LEU A 188 -6.18 5.67 9.53
N ARG A 189 -5.90 6.83 10.10
CA ARG A 189 -6.74 8.04 10.00
C ARG A 189 -5.89 9.17 9.47
N CYS A 190 -6.39 9.86 8.44
CA CYS A 190 -5.70 11.00 7.84
C CYS A 190 -6.56 12.25 8.02
N GLU A 191 -5.97 13.29 8.57
CA GLU A 191 -6.56 14.61 8.71
C GLU A 191 -5.70 15.61 7.92
N ALA A 192 -6.34 16.61 7.31
CA ALA A 192 -5.64 17.62 6.54
C ALA A 192 -5.95 19.01 7.07
N ASN A 193 -4.93 19.78 7.39
CA ASN A 193 -5.01 21.20 7.70
C ASN A 193 -4.76 22.00 6.43
N ILE A 194 -5.72 22.77 5.96
CA ILE A 194 -5.68 23.47 4.67
C ILE A 194 -5.85 24.96 4.88
N SER A 195 -4.97 25.75 4.31
CA SER A 195 -5.18 27.19 4.14
C SER A 195 -4.79 27.63 2.74
N VAL A 196 -5.41 28.71 2.27
CA VAL A 196 -5.16 29.33 0.98
C VAL A 196 -4.66 30.75 1.22
N GLN A 197 -3.49 31.10 0.70
CA GLN A 197 -2.86 32.40 0.90
C GLN A 197 -2.66 33.11 -0.44
N GLU A 198 -2.70 34.44 -0.48
CA GLU A 198 -2.34 35.19 -1.69
C GLU A 198 -0.86 34.96 -2.05
N LYS A 199 -0.60 34.73 -3.33
CA LYS A 199 0.75 34.49 -3.84
C LYS A 199 1.70 35.63 -3.52
N ASN A 200 2.92 35.29 -3.06
CA ASN A 200 3.95 36.23 -2.62
C ASN A 200 3.61 37.10 -1.39
N LYS A 201 2.52 36.79 -0.68
CA LYS A 201 2.14 37.50 0.56
C LYS A 201 2.48 36.72 1.83
N TRP A 202 3.08 35.56 1.70
CA TRP A 202 3.48 34.69 2.78
C TRP A 202 4.84 34.05 2.51
N LYS A 203 5.46 33.51 3.54
CA LYS A 203 6.71 32.73 3.45
C LYS A 203 6.69 31.60 4.47
N TYR A 204 7.35 30.50 4.13
CA TYR A 204 7.65 29.41 5.07
C TYR A 204 9.05 29.62 5.66
N THR A 205 9.18 29.57 6.97
CA THR A 205 10.47 29.71 7.66
C THR A 205 10.41 28.92 8.96
N ASN A 206 11.35 27.99 9.17
CA ASN A 206 11.52 27.21 10.40
C ASN A 206 10.20 26.59 10.91
N GLY A 207 9.51 25.86 10.08
CA GLY A 207 8.25 25.18 10.47
C GLY A 207 7.03 26.09 10.54
N GLN A 208 7.14 27.39 10.24
CA GLN A 208 6.05 28.34 10.38
C GLN A 208 5.71 29.05 9.08
N ILE A 209 4.44 29.27 8.89
CA ILE A 209 3.92 30.15 7.84
C ILE A 209 3.83 31.56 8.41
N LEU A 210 4.57 32.48 7.81
CA LEU A 210 4.65 33.88 8.24
C LEU A 210 4.11 34.81 7.17
N PRO A 211 3.43 35.90 7.54
CA PRO A 211 2.97 36.91 6.59
C PRO A 211 4.15 37.77 6.05
N VAL A 212 4.00 38.28 4.84
CA VAL A 212 4.91 39.28 4.25
C VAL A 212 4.27 40.65 4.35
N GLY A 213 5.01 41.62 4.91
CA GLY A 213 4.52 42.97 5.09
C GLY A 213 3.30 43.08 6.03
N LYS A 214 2.26 43.79 5.59
CA LYS A 214 1.02 43.99 6.36
C LYS A 214 -0.05 42.93 6.05
N TYR A 215 0.30 41.86 5.31
CA TYR A 215 -0.67 40.82 4.99
C TYR A 215 -1.11 40.05 6.24
N LYS A 216 -2.40 39.76 6.34
CA LYS A 216 -2.96 38.93 7.40
C LYS A 216 -3.23 37.54 6.83
N LEU A 217 -2.60 36.54 7.39
CA LEU A 217 -2.81 35.14 6.94
C LEU A 217 -4.27 34.72 7.09
N ASN A 218 -4.76 34.03 6.07
CA ASN A 218 -6.05 33.38 6.15
C ASN A 218 -6.01 32.21 7.15
N PRO A 219 -7.09 31.96 7.89
CA PRO A 219 -7.17 30.86 8.83
C PRO A 219 -7.09 29.50 8.13
N LYS A 220 -6.62 28.49 8.86
CA LYS A 220 -6.64 27.09 8.40
C LYS A 220 -7.96 26.41 8.71
N VAL A 221 -8.35 25.49 7.85
CA VAL A 221 -9.48 24.57 8.04
C VAL A 221 -8.94 23.17 8.20
N GLU A 222 -9.43 22.48 9.21
CA GLU A 222 -9.09 21.09 9.52
C GLU A 222 -10.15 20.17 8.88
N LEU A 223 -9.70 19.24 8.02
CA LEU A 223 -10.57 18.21 7.44
C LEU A 223 -10.44 16.92 8.23
N LYS A 224 -11.57 16.38 8.68
CA LYS A 224 -11.69 15.12 9.43
C LYS A 224 -12.63 14.11 8.76
N ASN A 225 -12.68 12.90 9.30
CA ASN A 225 -13.58 11.83 8.85
C ASN A 225 -13.36 11.39 7.40
N ILE A 226 -12.10 11.16 7.04
CA ILE A 226 -11.68 10.74 5.71
C ILE A 226 -11.31 9.26 5.75
N ASN A 227 -12.08 8.39 5.06
CA ASN A 227 -11.97 6.93 5.17
C ASN A 227 -11.22 6.29 4.01
N SER A 228 -10.69 7.07 3.07
CA SER A 228 -9.86 6.55 1.97
C SER A 228 -8.99 7.64 1.36
N PHE A 229 -7.89 7.25 0.75
CA PHE A 229 -6.99 8.16 0.03
C PHE A 229 -7.67 8.89 -1.14
N LYS A 230 -8.64 8.23 -1.80
CA LYS A 230 -9.45 8.86 -2.85
C LYS A 230 -10.30 10.00 -2.29
N TYR A 231 -10.84 9.82 -1.08
CA TYR A 231 -11.62 10.86 -0.44
C TYR A 231 -10.75 11.94 0.17
N LEU A 232 -9.53 11.63 0.60
CA LEU A 232 -8.54 12.63 1.02
C LEU A 232 -8.25 13.61 -0.11
N GLU A 233 -7.91 13.11 -1.30
CA GLU A 233 -7.66 13.92 -2.50
C GLU A 233 -8.88 14.81 -2.84
N LYS A 234 -10.07 14.20 -2.92
CA LYS A 234 -11.30 14.93 -3.28
C LYS A 234 -11.71 15.98 -2.24
N ALA A 235 -11.56 15.67 -0.96
CA ALA A 235 -11.90 16.58 0.13
C ALA A 235 -10.98 17.80 0.14
N ILE A 236 -9.68 17.59 -0.06
CA ILE A 236 -8.68 18.67 -0.18
C ILE A 236 -9.00 19.54 -1.40
N ASP A 237 -9.18 18.94 -2.58
CA ASP A 237 -9.51 19.68 -3.81
C ASP A 237 -10.79 20.52 -3.68
N TYR A 238 -11.81 19.96 -3.05
CA TYR A 238 -13.06 20.68 -2.82
C TYR A 238 -12.86 21.86 -1.87
N GLU A 239 -12.15 21.62 -0.75
CA GLU A 239 -11.94 22.63 0.27
C GLU A 239 -11.10 23.80 -0.23
N VAL A 240 -10.03 23.52 -0.99
CA VAL A 240 -9.22 24.56 -1.66
C VAL A 240 -10.09 25.43 -2.58
N LYS A 241 -10.91 24.80 -3.42
CA LYS A 241 -11.85 25.53 -4.32
C LYS A 241 -12.85 26.35 -3.53
N ARG A 242 -13.40 25.82 -2.43
CA ARG A 242 -14.32 26.53 -1.55
C ARG A 242 -13.69 27.78 -0.94
N GLN A 243 -12.46 27.64 -0.38
CA GLN A 243 -11.74 28.77 0.22
C GLN A 243 -11.40 29.84 -0.81
N ILE A 244 -10.91 29.47 -1.99
CA ILE A 244 -10.60 30.41 -3.08
C ILE A 244 -11.88 31.15 -3.52
N LYS A 245 -13.00 30.45 -3.65
CA LYS A 245 -14.28 31.06 -4.02
C LYS A 245 -14.73 32.06 -2.96
N ALA A 246 -14.76 31.67 -1.69
CA ALA A 246 -15.14 32.55 -0.58
C ALA A 246 -14.30 33.85 -0.55
N LEU A 247 -12.96 33.72 -0.73
CA LEU A 247 -12.06 34.88 -0.79
C LEU A 247 -12.34 35.80 -1.99
N LYS A 248 -12.67 35.23 -3.16
CA LYS A 248 -13.04 36.00 -4.36
C LYS A 248 -14.37 36.71 -4.19
N ASP A 249 -15.32 36.09 -3.49
CA ASP A 249 -16.63 36.64 -3.20
C ASP A 249 -16.62 37.64 -2.02
N GLY A 250 -15.44 37.89 -1.41
CA GLY A 250 -15.24 38.81 -0.30
C GLY A 250 -15.71 38.27 1.06
N GLU A 251 -15.96 36.97 1.14
CA GLU A 251 -16.34 36.30 2.38
C GLU A 251 -15.14 36.11 3.31
N LYS A 252 -15.36 36.23 4.61
CA LYS A 252 -14.31 35.93 5.62
C LYS A 252 -14.23 34.44 5.88
N LEU A 253 -13.05 33.87 5.71
CA LEU A 253 -12.77 32.51 6.18
C LEU A 253 -12.66 32.50 7.71
N VAL A 254 -13.13 31.40 8.31
CA VAL A 254 -13.03 31.16 9.76
C VAL A 254 -12.27 29.87 10.04
N GLN A 255 -11.61 29.81 11.18
CA GLN A 255 -10.96 28.57 11.62
C GLN A 255 -12.02 27.60 12.10
N GLU A 256 -12.18 26.50 11.39
CA GLU A 256 -13.19 25.49 11.68
C GLU A 256 -12.69 24.06 11.39
N THR A 257 -13.37 23.09 11.97
CA THR A 257 -13.25 21.67 11.59
C THR A 257 -14.41 21.33 10.66
N ARG A 258 -14.07 20.71 9.52
CA ARG A 258 -15.04 20.27 8.51
C ARG A 258 -14.94 18.76 8.27
N GLY A 259 -16.09 18.12 8.08
CA GLY A 259 -16.18 16.72 7.69
C GLY A 259 -16.36 16.58 6.18
N TRP A 260 -16.02 15.42 5.64
CA TRP A 260 -16.27 15.06 4.24
C TRP A 260 -17.57 14.25 4.10
N ASN A 261 -18.46 14.66 3.19
CA ASN A 261 -19.65 13.90 2.81
C ASN A 261 -19.45 13.22 1.46
N ASN A 262 -19.29 11.88 1.49
CA ASN A 262 -19.03 11.09 0.30
C ASN A 262 -20.16 11.12 -0.73
N GLY A 263 -21.42 11.11 -0.27
CA GLY A 263 -22.60 11.06 -1.14
C GLY A 263 -22.82 12.36 -1.91
N LYS A 264 -22.54 13.50 -1.27
CA LYS A 264 -22.70 14.83 -1.87
C LYS A 264 -21.40 15.35 -2.49
N GLY A 265 -20.24 14.80 -2.17
CA GLY A 265 -18.94 15.26 -2.65
C GLY A 265 -18.56 16.67 -2.15
N ILE A 266 -18.94 17.02 -0.92
CA ILE A 266 -18.72 18.35 -0.32
C ILE A 266 -18.14 18.24 1.08
N THR A 267 -17.47 19.30 1.54
CA THR A 267 -17.15 19.47 2.96
C THR A 267 -18.32 20.16 3.67
N PHE A 268 -18.54 19.84 4.95
CA PHE A 268 -19.56 20.49 5.78
C PHE A 268 -18.96 20.85 7.14
N SER A 269 -19.37 22.00 7.70
CA SER A 269 -18.90 22.46 9.01
C SER A 269 -19.38 21.51 10.11
N GLN A 270 -18.47 21.12 11.01
CA GLN A 270 -18.78 20.29 12.18
C GLN A 270 -18.67 21.09 13.48
N ARG A 271 -17.61 21.90 13.58
CA ARG A 271 -17.32 22.68 14.78
C ARG A 271 -16.57 23.96 14.41
N PHE A 272 -17.03 25.08 14.92
CA PHE A 272 -16.28 26.33 14.91
C PHE A 272 -15.26 26.32 16.06
N LYS A 273 -14.00 26.67 15.77
CA LYS A 273 -12.96 26.84 16.77
C LYS A 273 -12.84 28.32 17.10
N GLU A 274 -13.56 28.78 18.12
CA GLU A 274 -13.40 30.17 18.61
C GLU A 274 -12.06 30.35 19.31
N THR A 275 -11.59 29.30 19.99
CA THR A 275 -10.25 29.23 20.62
C THR A 275 -9.62 27.87 20.36
N SER A 276 -8.28 27.79 20.31
CA SER A 276 -7.57 26.51 20.34
C SER A 276 -7.92 25.76 21.61
N ALA A 277 -8.21 24.45 21.51
CA ALA A 277 -8.43 23.63 22.69
C ALA A 277 -7.18 23.67 23.58
N ASP A 278 -7.32 24.17 24.79
CA ASP A 278 -6.27 24.11 25.80
C ASP A 278 -6.31 22.72 26.46
N TYR A 279 -5.43 21.83 26.02
CA TYR A 279 -5.34 20.47 26.56
C TYR A 279 -4.60 20.42 27.89
N ARG A 280 -4.05 21.53 28.39
CA ARG A 280 -3.34 21.61 29.66
C ARG A 280 -2.33 20.49 29.84
N TYR A 281 -1.44 20.33 28.87
CA TYR A 281 -0.41 19.30 28.90
C TYR A 281 0.45 19.44 30.15
N PHE A 282 0.72 18.30 30.80
CA PHE A 282 1.74 18.19 31.84
C PHE A 282 2.33 16.76 31.82
N PRO A 283 3.56 16.56 32.32
CA PRO A 283 4.21 15.26 32.34
C PRO A 283 3.36 14.21 33.05
N GLU A 284 3.26 13.01 32.48
CA GLU A 284 2.63 11.86 33.12
C GLU A 284 3.45 11.42 34.33
N PRO A 285 2.99 11.61 35.59
CA PRO A 285 3.80 11.41 36.78
C PRO A 285 4.12 9.94 37.06
N ASP A 286 3.30 9.02 36.56
CA ASP A 286 3.43 7.59 36.79
C ASP A 286 4.34 6.88 35.80
N ILE A 287 4.83 7.61 34.79
CA ILE A 287 5.76 7.08 33.78
C ILE A 287 7.06 7.88 33.81
N PRO A 288 8.20 7.25 34.17
CA PRO A 288 9.49 7.94 34.15
C PRO A 288 9.89 8.31 32.70
N PRO A 289 10.70 9.38 32.54
CA PRO A 289 11.23 9.76 31.23
C PRO A 289 11.97 8.60 30.55
N LEU A 290 11.81 8.51 29.24
CA LEU A 290 12.45 7.50 28.38
C LEU A 290 13.85 7.96 27.99
N LYS A 291 14.87 7.17 28.34
CA LYS A 291 16.25 7.35 27.89
C LYS A 291 16.49 6.42 26.70
N ILE A 292 16.62 6.99 25.50
CA ILE A 292 16.82 6.25 24.25
C ILE A 292 18.31 6.38 23.89
N SER A 293 19.09 5.35 24.21
CA SER A 293 20.53 5.36 23.94
C SER A 293 20.82 5.14 22.44
N GLN A 294 21.93 5.70 21.97
CA GLN A 294 22.39 5.47 20.58
C GLN A 294 22.55 3.97 20.29
N LYS A 295 23.05 3.20 21.25
CA LYS A 295 23.15 1.73 21.12
C LYS A 295 21.80 1.08 20.81
N TRP A 296 20.74 1.49 21.52
CA TRP A 296 19.40 0.94 21.29
C TRP A 296 18.86 1.36 19.92
N ILE A 297 19.11 2.60 19.48
CA ILE A 297 18.78 3.07 18.13
C ILE A 297 19.48 2.22 17.06
N ASP A 298 20.78 1.96 17.24
CA ASP A 298 21.58 1.18 16.30
C ASP A 298 21.10 -0.30 16.23
N GLU A 299 20.75 -0.88 17.38
CA GLU A 299 20.13 -2.23 17.44
C GLU A 299 18.82 -2.28 16.64
N ILE A 300 17.94 -1.28 16.79
CA ILE A 300 16.69 -1.19 16.03
C ILE A 300 16.98 -1.02 14.53
N LYS A 301 17.94 -0.16 14.17
CA LYS A 301 18.34 0.11 12.79
C LYS A 301 18.87 -1.13 12.09
N CYS A 302 19.65 -1.98 12.77
CA CYS A 302 20.14 -3.25 12.22
C CYS A 302 19.00 -4.21 11.81
N HIS A 303 17.83 -4.10 12.41
CA HIS A 303 16.66 -4.91 12.07
C HIS A 303 15.76 -4.28 11.00
N MET A 304 16.11 -3.08 10.53
CA MET A 304 15.33 -2.38 9.51
C MET A 304 15.60 -3.03 8.14
N SER A 305 14.56 -3.60 7.54
CA SER A 305 14.65 -4.09 6.16
C SER A 305 14.71 -2.92 5.18
N GLU A 306 15.31 -3.15 4.00
CA GLU A 306 15.29 -2.20 2.88
C GLU A 306 13.86 -1.68 2.62
N LEU A 307 13.71 -0.37 2.52
CA LEU A 307 12.40 0.27 2.36
C LEU A 307 11.87 0.17 0.91
N PRO A 308 10.55 0.29 0.69
CA PRO A 308 9.96 0.16 -0.65
C PRO A 308 10.62 1.04 -1.71
N ALA A 309 10.88 2.32 -1.42
CA ALA A 309 11.50 3.24 -2.37
C ALA A 309 12.93 2.82 -2.75
N GLN A 310 13.74 2.41 -1.77
CA GLN A 310 15.09 1.90 -2.00
C GLN A 310 15.06 0.61 -2.84
N LYS A 311 14.13 -0.29 -2.50
CA LYS A 311 13.92 -1.54 -3.22
C LYS A 311 13.44 -1.31 -4.65
N THR A 312 12.55 -0.35 -4.89
CA THR A 312 12.13 0.06 -6.24
C THR A 312 13.33 0.50 -7.06
N LYS A 313 14.16 1.38 -6.51
CA LYS A 313 15.37 1.85 -7.19
C LYS A 313 16.32 0.69 -7.51
N ARG A 314 16.58 -0.18 -6.54
CA ARG A 314 17.40 -1.37 -6.75
C ARG A 314 16.82 -2.33 -7.80
N PHE A 315 15.52 -2.56 -7.81
CA PHE A 315 14.85 -3.38 -8.82
C PHE A 315 15.00 -2.83 -10.24
N MET A 316 15.00 -1.52 -10.39
CA MET A 316 15.29 -0.86 -11.68
C MET A 316 16.76 -1.06 -12.09
N GLU A 317 17.69 -0.89 -11.16
CA GLU A 317 19.13 -0.95 -11.40
C GLU A 317 19.62 -2.40 -11.63
N GLU A 318 19.21 -3.34 -10.77
CA GLU A 318 19.70 -4.73 -10.81
C GLU A 318 18.93 -5.61 -11.77
N TYR A 319 17.60 -5.48 -11.81
CA TYR A 319 16.73 -6.38 -12.57
C TYR A 319 16.16 -5.74 -13.85
N PHE A 320 16.42 -4.46 -14.09
CA PHE A 320 15.98 -3.73 -15.29
C PHE A 320 14.46 -3.67 -15.49
N PHE A 321 13.71 -3.72 -14.39
CA PHE A 321 12.28 -3.42 -14.44
C PHE A 321 12.08 -1.94 -14.76
N THR A 322 11.00 -1.64 -15.46
CA THR A 322 10.56 -0.24 -15.63
C THR A 322 10.12 0.33 -14.27
N ASP A 323 10.12 1.65 -14.14
CA ASP A 323 9.68 2.35 -12.93
C ASP A 323 8.34 1.82 -12.37
N LYS A 324 7.32 1.70 -13.22
CA LYS A 324 6.00 1.18 -12.85
C LYS A 324 6.02 -0.30 -12.42
N GLU A 325 6.80 -1.12 -13.10
CA GLU A 325 6.94 -2.53 -12.74
C GLU A 325 7.66 -2.67 -11.39
N ALA A 326 8.75 -1.94 -11.21
CA ALA A 326 9.50 -1.91 -9.96
C ALA A 326 8.65 -1.40 -8.79
N GLU A 327 7.87 -0.32 -8.97
CA GLU A 327 6.94 0.20 -7.97
C GLU A 327 5.92 -0.85 -7.53
N ILE A 328 5.33 -1.58 -8.48
CA ILE A 328 4.35 -2.64 -8.17
C ILE A 328 5.01 -3.83 -7.47
N LEU A 329 6.15 -4.31 -7.99
CA LEU A 329 6.83 -5.50 -7.50
C LEU A 329 7.52 -5.27 -6.15
N ALA A 330 8.04 -4.07 -5.89
CA ALA A 330 8.64 -3.68 -4.61
C ALA A 330 7.61 -3.18 -3.58
N GLY A 331 6.38 -2.91 -4.01
CA GLY A 331 5.37 -2.25 -3.20
C GLY A 331 4.77 -3.09 -2.09
N ASP A 332 4.85 -4.42 -2.19
CA ASP A 332 4.42 -5.38 -1.18
C ASP A 332 5.61 -6.25 -0.75
N LYS A 333 5.80 -6.45 0.55
CA LYS A 333 6.97 -7.14 1.10
C LYS A 333 7.10 -8.59 0.61
N ASP A 334 5.99 -9.31 0.58
CA ASP A 334 5.98 -10.73 0.21
C ASP A 334 6.17 -10.87 -1.31
N LEU A 335 5.55 -9.98 -2.10
CA LEU A 335 5.74 -9.93 -3.55
C LEU A 335 7.19 -9.56 -3.91
N ALA A 336 7.76 -8.57 -3.24
CA ALA A 336 9.14 -8.17 -3.44
C ALA A 336 10.12 -9.32 -3.16
N LYS A 337 9.93 -10.02 -2.02
CA LYS A 337 10.75 -11.17 -1.66
C LYS A 337 10.61 -12.30 -2.69
N PHE A 338 9.40 -12.60 -3.13
CA PHE A 338 9.16 -13.61 -4.15
C PHE A 338 9.84 -13.24 -5.47
N THR A 339 9.72 -11.98 -5.90
CA THR A 339 10.37 -11.46 -7.10
C THR A 339 11.89 -11.59 -7.03
N GLU A 340 12.51 -11.22 -5.91
CA GLU A 340 13.96 -11.36 -5.70
C GLU A 340 14.40 -12.82 -5.83
N GLN A 341 13.66 -13.73 -5.20
CA GLN A 341 13.97 -15.16 -5.28
C GLN A 341 13.84 -15.70 -6.71
N VAL A 342 12.79 -15.31 -7.44
CA VAL A 342 12.62 -15.68 -8.86
C VAL A 342 13.77 -15.15 -9.72
N MET A 343 14.19 -13.89 -9.52
CA MET A 343 15.30 -13.30 -10.27
C MET A 343 16.63 -13.98 -9.94
N CYS A 344 16.84 -14.40 -8.70
CA CYS A 344 18.01 -15.16 -8.27
C CYS A 344 18.08 -16.54 -8.96
N GLU A 345 16.96 -17.27 -9.01
CA GLU A 345 16.86 -18.56 -9.71
C GLU A 345 17.11 -18.41 -11.22
N LEU A 346 16.53 -17.39 -11.85
CA LEU A 346 16.77 -17.09 -13.27
C LEU A 346 18.24 -16.75 -13.55
N HIS A 347 18.89 -16.00 -12.67
CA HIS A 347 20.31 -15.70 -12.79
C HIS A 347 21.16 -16.97 -12.71
N SER A 348 20.89 -17.84 -11.74
CA SER A 348 21.57 -19.11 -11.56
C SER A 348 21.41 -20.02 -12.77
N TRP A 349 20.20 -20.09 -13.31
CA TRP A 349 19.89 -20.89 -14.50
C TRP A 349 20.65 -20.42 -15.75
N ILE A 350 20.68 -19.10 -16.02
CA ILE A 350 21.41 -18.55 -17.18
C ILE A 350 22.90 -18.81 -17.06
N SER A 351 23.45 -18.58 -15.87
CA SER A 351 24.88 -18.83 -15.62
C SER A 351 25.27 -20.31 -15.86
N ALA A 352 24.36 -21.22 -15.49
CA ALA A 352 24.54 -22.66 -15.75
C ALA A 352 24.45 -23.04 -17.24
N SER A 353 23.70 -22.27 -18.05
CA SER A 353 23.58 -22.51 -19.50
C SER A 353 24.75 -21.98 -20.33
N GLY A 354 25.77 -21.38 -19.69
CA GLY A 354 26.97 -20.85 -20.36
C GLY A 354 26.75 -19.51 -21.07
N ASP A 355 25.58 -18.86 -20.88
CA ASP A 355 25.31 -17.51 -21.36
C ASP A 355 25.51 -16.49 -20.26
N THR A 356 25.59 -15.20 -20.62
CA THR A 356 25.70 -14.14 -19.64
C THR A 356 24.32 -13.55 -19.36
N PHE A 357 23.97 -13.45 -18.06
CA PHE A 357 22.72 -12.80 -17.62
C PHE A 357 22.55 -11.40 -18.24
N GLU A 358 23.65 -10.69 -18.41
CA GLU A 358 23.70 -9.36 -19.00
C GLU A 358 23.06 -9.25 -20.39
N ARG A 359 23.19 -10.29 -21.26
CA ARG A 359 22.61 -10.29 -22.60
C ARG A 359 21.10 -10.54 -22.61
N GLN A 360 20.60 -11.30 -21.65
CA GLN A 360 19.22 -11.77 -21.62
C GLN A 360 18.35 -11.04 -20.59
N LYS A 361 18.96 -10.33 -19.63
CA LYS A 361 18.31 -9.71 -18.47
C LYS A 361 17.07 -8.86 -18.79
N HIS A 362 17.14 -8.02 -19.81
CA HIS A 362 16.00 -7.17 -20.19
C HIS A 362 14.77 -7.96 -20.66
N LYS A 363 14.99 -9.01 -21.46
CA LYS A 363 13.89 -9.85 -21.96
C LYS A 363 13.29 -10.69 -20.84
N LEU A 364 14.13 -11.23 -19.97
CA LEU A 364 13.70 -12.01 -18.82
C LEU A 364 13.00 -11.15 -17.78
N ALA A 365 13.53 -9.97 -17.46
CA ALA A 365 12.87 -9.00 -16.58
C ALA A 365 11.47 -8.67 -17.09
N LYS A 366 11.35 -8.33 -18.37
CA LYS A 366 10.06 -8.02 -18.99
C LYS A 366 9.10 -9.21 -18.95
N ALA A 367 9.56 -10.43 -19.23
CA ALA A 367 8.74 -11.63 -19.13
C ALA A 367 8.31 -11.88 -17.68
N THR A 368 9.25 -11.81 -16.73
CA THR A 368 8.98 -11.98 -15.30
C THR A 368 7.97 -10.96 -14.78
N ALA A 369 8.17 -9.67 -15.05
CA ALA A 369 7.25 -8.61 -14.66
C ALA A 369 5.85 -8.83 -15.23
N ASN A 370 5.75 -9.16 -16.53
CA ASN A 370 4.46 -9.41 -17.18
C ASN A 370 3.69 -10.57 -16.52
N TRP A 371 4.35 -11.70 -16.31
CA TRP A 371 3.70 -12.88 -15.73
C TRP A 371 3.40 -12.71 -14.23
N LEU A 372 4.26 -12.01 -13.48
CA LEU A 372 3.98 -11.69 -12.07
C LEU A 372 2.81 -10.72 -11.93
N ILE A 373 2.85 -9.58 -12.63
CA ILE A 373 1.90 -8.47 -12.44
C ILE A 373 0.56 -8.77 -13.10
N ASN A 374 0.58 -9.18 -14.38
CA ASN A 374 -0.64 -9.28 -15.19
C ASN A 374 -1.34 -10.63 -15.04
N GLU A 375 -0.61 -11.70 -14.77
CA GLU A 375 -1.19 -13.03 -14.69
C GLU A 375 -1.23 -13.55 -13.24
N LEU A 376 -0.10 -13.76 -12.58
CA LEU A 376 -0.10 -14.30 -11.22
C LEU A 376 -0.83 -13.38 -10.23
N PHE A 377 -0.47 -12.11 -10.20
CA PHE A 377 -1.05 -11.15 -9.26
C PHE A 377 -2.52 -10.84 -9.54
N LYS A 378 -2.94 -10.87 -10.80
CA LYS A 378 -4.34 -10.79 -11.21
C LYS A 378 -5.15 -11.97 -10.69
N HIS A 379 -4.64 -13.20 -10.79
CA HIS A 379 -5.29 -14.39 -10.24
C HIS A 379 -5.38 -14.34 -8.70
N LEU A 380 -4.37 -13.81 -8.03
CA LEU A 380 -4.37 -13.59 -6.59
C LEU A 380 -5.40 -12.53 -6.16
N LYS A 381 -5.59 -11.46 -6.95
CA LYS A 381 -6.60 -10.41 -6.69
C LYS A 381 -8.01 -10.81 -7.10
N ALA A 382 -8.21 -11.49 -8.21
CA ALA A 382 -9.54 -11.83 -8.75
C ALA A 382 -10.31 -12.84 -7.88
N LYS A 383 -9.61 -13.68 -7.10
CA LYS A 383 -10.22 -14.59 -6.11
C LYS A 383 -10.57 -13.93 -4.78
N GLY A 384 -10.37 -12.62 -4.63
CA GLY A 384 -10.62 -11.91 -3.38
C GLY A 384 -11.20 -10.51 -3.53
N LYS A 385 -12.49 -10.39 -3.32
CA LYS A 385 -13.00 -9.30 -2.47
C LYS A 385 -12.45 -9.56 -1.05
N SER A 386 -11.22 -9.18 -0.78
CA SER A 386 -10.39 -9.51 0.38
C SER A 386 -9.57 -10.80 0.20
N ALA A 387 -8.25 -10.73 0.37
CA ALA A 387 -7.33 -11.87 0.45
C ALA A 387 -7.71 -12.91 1.54
N ALA A 388 -8.74 -12.63 2.33
CA ALA A 388 -9.31 -13.50 3.37
C ALA A 388 -10.28 -14.59 2.84
N ARG A 389 -10.62 -14.63 1.52
CA ARG A 389 -11.63 -15.55 0.99
C ARG A 389 -11.14 -16.55 -0.07
N ILE A 390 -9.84 -16.81 -0.16
CA ILE A 390 -9.32 -17.73 -1.20
C ILE A 390 -9.53 -19.23 -0.86
N TYR A 391 -9.82 -19.57 0.39
CA TYR A 391 -10.21 -20.95 0.76
C TYR A 391 -11.43 -20.95 1.67
N PRO A 392 -12.40 -21.89 1.47
CA PRO A 392 -13.48 -22.06 2.41
C PRO A 392 -12.91 -22.68 3.70
N VAL A 393 -12.85 -21.90 4.77
CA VAL A 393 -12.71 -22.45 6.12
C VAL A 393 -14.01 -23.17 6.45
N LYS A 394 -13.95 -24.46 6.79
CA LYS A 394 -15.11 -25.21 7.29
C LYS A 394 -15.68 -24.43 8.47
N SER A 395 -16.98 -24.16 8.41
CA SER A 395 -17.76 -23.53 9.47
C SER A 395 -17.54 -24.28 10.78
N GLY A 396 -16.91 -23.64 11.75
CA GLY A 396 -16.71 -24.21 13.10
C GLY A 396 -15.53 -23.66 13.89
N GLU A 397 -14.54 -23.04 13.27
CA GLU A 397 -13.42 -22.45 13.98
C GLU A 397 -13.35 -20.95 13.70
N ALA A 398 -14.02 -20.17 14.53
CA ALA A 398 -13.89 -18.70 14.59
C ALA A 398 -12.60 -18.32 15.33
N GLY A 399 -11.45 -18.77 14.85
CA GLY A 399 -10.15 -18.28 15.23
C GLY A 399 -9.70 -17.27 14.18
N ILE A 400 -9.41 -16.04 14.59
CA ILE A 400 -8.80 -15.00 13.75
C ILE A 400 -7.42 -15.51 13.36
N LEU A 401 -7.34 -16.15 12.18
CA LEU A 401 -6.05 -16.49 11.59
C LEU A 401 -5.34 -15.18 11.23
N PRO A 402 -4.05 -15.02 11.57
CA PRO A 402 -3.24 -13.90 11.09
C PRO A 402 -3.38 -13.86 9.56
N LYS A 403 -3.45 -12.66 8.96
CA LYS A 403 -3.48 -12.47 7.50
C LYS A 403 -2.36 -13.33 6.92
N ALA A 404 -2.71 -14.46 6.31
CA ALA A 404 -1.72 -15.31 5.68
C ALA A 404 -1.02 -14.46 4.63
N LYS A 405 0.30 -14.49 4.63
CA LYS A 405 1.14 -13.81 3.66
C LYS A 405 0.66 -14.15 2.26
N LEU A 406 0.78 -13.21 1.33
CA LEU A 406 0.25 -13.35 -0.03
C LEU A 406 0.62 -14.70 -0.67
N PHE A 407 1.83 -15.18 -0.45
CA PHE A 407 2.38 -16.41 -1.00
C PHE A 407 2.30 -17.65 -0.09
N ASP A 408 1.94 -17.52 1.19
CA ASP A 408 1.72 -18.71 2.06
C ASP A 408 0.54 -19.57 1.60
N ARG A 409 -0.32 -19.01 0.75
CA ARG A 409 -1.52 -19.67 0.20
C ARG A 409 -1.38 -20.09 -1.26
N VAL A 410 -0.25 -19.80 -1.88
CA VAL A 410 0.05 -20.15 -3.27
C VAL A 410 1.08 -21.25 -3.24
N LYS A 411 0.77 -22.35 -3.88
CA LYS A 411 1.65 -23.54 -3.93
C LYS A 411 2.81 -23.38 -4.95
N ILE A 412 2.96 -22.20 -5.54
CA ILE A 412 4.03 -21.90 -6.49
C ILE A 412 5.29 -21.49 -5.71
N THR A 413 6.37 -22.20 -5.91
CA THR A 413 7.69 -21.82 -5.40
C THR A 413 8.37 -20.83 -6.37
N PRO A 414 9.32 -20.00 -5.88
CA PRO A 414 10.13 -19.14 -6.76
C PRO A 414 10.87 -19.92 -7.85
N GLU A 415 11.42 -21.08 -7.50
CA GLU A 415 12.11 -22.00 -8.40
C GLU A 415 11.18 -22.45 -9.55
N ASN A 416 10.01 -23.02 -9.22
CA ASN A 416 9.05 -23.46 -10.24
C ASN A 416 8.55 -22.30 -11.10
N PHE A 417 8.42 -21.09 -10.51
CA PHE A 417 8.04 -19.93 -11.30
C PHE A 417 9.16 -19.45 -12.21
N ALA A 418 10.41 -19.51 -11.79
CA ALA A 418 11.58 -19.21 -12.62
C ALA A 418 11.70 -20.20 -13.80
N GLU A 419 11.52 -21.49 -13.54
CA GLU A 419 11.47 -22.51 -14.58
C GLU A 419 10.33 -22.26 -15.58
N PHE A 420 9.12 -21.91 -15.08
CA PHE A 420 7.99 -21.51 -15.93
C PHE A 420 8.35 -20.31 -16.84
N ILE A 421 9.00 -19.28 -16.31
CA ILE A 421 9.48 -18.12 -17.10
C ILE A 421 10.49 -18.58 -18.15
N THR A 422 11.34 -19.52 -17.82
CA THR A 422 12.34 -20.11 -18.74
C THR A 422 11.65 -20.82 -19.92
N LEU A 423 10.61 -21.64 -19.67
CA LEU A 423 9.85 -22.30 -20.71
C LEU A 423 9.17 -21.30 -21.66
N VAL A 424 8.61 -20.21 -21.12
CA VAL A 424 8.03 -19.11 -21.91
C VAL A 424 9.12 -18.39 -22.71
N TYR A 425 10.24 -18.10 -22.08
CA TYR A 425 11.35 -17.37 -22.69
C TYR A 425 11.99 -18.14 -23.85
N GLN A 426 12.11 -19.46 -23.71
CA GLN A 426 12.66 -20.35 -24.74
C GLN A 426 11.65 -20.69 -25.86
N ASP A 427 10.46 -20.08 -25.85
CA ASP A 427 9.36 -20.40 -26.77
C ASP A 427 8.98 -21.91 -26.75
N LYS A 428 9.27 -22.65 -25.64
CA LYS A 428 8.85 -24.07 -25.47
C LYS A 428 7.34 -24.22 -25.26
N ILE A 429 6.70 -23.17 -24.83
CA ILE A 429 5.25 -23.08 -24.62
C ILE A 429 4.72 -21.77 -25.20
N ASN A 430 3.58 -21.82 -25.88
CA ASN A 430 2.90 -20.59 -26.31
C ASN A 430 2.10 -19.95 -25.19
N SER A 431 1.62 -18.71 -25.38
CA SER A 431 0.90 -17.94 -24.35
C SER A 431 -0.34 -18.65 -23.79
N SER A 432 -1.07 -19.42 -24.59
CA SER A 432 -2.26 -20.16 -24.13
C SER A 432 -1.87 -21.34 -23.23
N ALA A 433 -0.86 -22.11 -23.64
CA ALA A 433 -0.29 -23.19 -22.82
C ALA A 433 0.29 -22.65 -21.50
N ALA A 434 1.01 -21.54 -21.57
CA ALA A 434 1.56 -20.87 -20.40
C ALA A 434 0.46 -20.46 -19.38
N GLN A 435 -0.65 -19.88 -19.83
CA GLN A 435 -1.77 -19.55 -18.94
C GLN A 435 -2.38 -20.81 -18.30
N THR A 436 -2.50 -21.91 -19.05
CA THR A 436 -3.03 -23.19 -18.55
C THR A 436 -2.09 -23.79 -17.49
N ILE A 437 -0.79 -23.81 -17.75
CA ILE A 437 0.23 -24.31 -16.81
C ILE A 437 0.24 -23.45 -15.54
N LEU A 438 0.27 -22.12 -15.67
CA LEU A 438 0.22 -21.21 -14.52
C LEU A 438 -1.03 -21.42 -13.66
N ALA A 439 -2.20 -21.60 -14.29
CA ALA A 439 -3.45 -21.88 -13.58
C ALA A 439 -3.39 -23.19 -12.77
N GLN A 440 -2.75 -24.23 -13.30
CA GLN A 440 -2.53 -25.49 -12.58
C GLN A 440 -1.51 -25.33 -11.45
N MET A 441 -0.39 -24.62 -11.69
CA MET A 441 0.58 -24.29 -10.65
C MET A 441 -0.06 -23.53 -9.48
N ILE A 442 -0.94 -22.55 -9.76
CA ILE A 442 -1.68 -21.80 -8.72
C ILE A 442 -2.60 -22.72 -7.92
N LYS A 443 -3.22 -23.71 -8.56
CA LYS A 443 -4.22 -24.59 -7.95
C LYS A 443 -3.60 -25.75 -7.17
N LYS A 444 -2.62 -26.42 -7.76
CA LYS A 444 -2.06 -27.68 -7.24
C LYS A 444 -0.61 -27.55 -6.79
N GLY A 445 0.11 -26.53 -7.22
CA GLY A 445 1.58 -26.49 -7.17
C GLY A 445 2.17 -27.39 -8.24
N GLY A 446 3.46 -27.64 -8.13
CA GLY A 446 4.18 -28.58 -8.96
C GLY A 446 5.10 -27.92 -9.97
N ASP A 447 5.92 -28.75 -10.56
CA ASP A 447 6.92 -28.43 -11.56
C ASP A 447 6.24 -28.12 -12.91
N PRO A 448 6.56 -27.02 -13.57
CA PRO A 448 5.90 -26.61 -14.82
C PRO A 448 6.22 -27.53 -16.00
N THR A 449 7.41 -28.13 -16.04
CA THR A 449 7.79 -29.08 -17.10
C THR A 449 6.98 -30.36 -16.98
N ASN A 450 6.78 -30.88 -15.76
CA ASN A 450 5.92 -32.04 -15.54
C ASN A 450 4.45 -31.73 -15.89
N ILE A 451 3.94 -30.57 -15.50
CA ILE A 451 2.57 -30.14 -15.84
C ILE A 451 2.42 -29.99 -17.36
N MET A 452 3.44 -29.45 -18.06
CA MET A 452 3.46 -29.35 -19.51
C MET A 452 3.34 -30.72 -20.18
N ALA A 453 4.13 -31.69 -19.71
CA ALA A 453 4.11 -33.06 -20.22
C ALA A 453 2.78 -33.78 -19.94
N GLU A 454 2.24 -33.70 -18.70
CA GLU A 454 0.95 -34.30 -18.30
C GLU A 454 -0.20 -33.79 -19.16
N LEU A 455 -0.19 -32.51 -19.52
CA LEU A 455 -1.23 -31.88 -20.32
C LEU A 455 -0.97 -31.96 -21.83
N GLY A 456 0.18 -32.49 -22.23
CA GLY A 456 0.60 -32.58 -23.63
C GLY A 456 0.68 -31.21 -24.30
N LEU A 457 1.16 -30.19 -23.58
CA LEU A 457 1.25 -28.79 -24.05
C LEU A 457 2.62 -28.43 -24.63
N GLU A 458 3.46 -29.42 -24.87
CA GLU A 458 4.74 -29.23 -25.56
C GLU A 458 4.51 -28.61 -26.95
N GLN A 459 5.32 -27.66 -27.31
CA GLN A 459 5.23 -27.00 -28.60
C GLN A 459 5.65 -27.97 -29.71
N LEU A 460 4.96 -27.93 -30.83
CA LEU A 460 5.28 -28.74 -31.99
C LEU A 460 6.42 -28.05 -32.75
N ASP A 461 7.65 -28.51 -32.52
CA ASP A 461 8.85 -27.95 -33.16
C ASP A 461 9.21 -28.65 -34.49
N ASP A 462 8.48 -29.72 -34.88
CA ASP A 462 8.67 -30.41 -36.13
C ASP A 462 8.08 -29.60 -37.27
N GLN A 463 8.95 -28.84 -37.98
CA GLN A 463 8.57 -27.98 -39.09
C GLN A 463 7.91 -28.77 -40.24
N ALA A 464 8.36 -30.02 -40.50
CA ALA A 464 7.81 -30.85 -41.57
C ALA A 464 6.39 -31.36 -41.24
N ALA A 465 6.13 -31.69 -39.97
CA ALA A 465 4.82 -32.04 -39.48
C ALA A 465 3.88 -30.81 -39.54
N LEU A 466 4.36 -29.64 -39.17
CA LEU A 466 3.60 -28.39 -39.18
C LEU A 466 3.25 -27.97 -40.62
N GLU A 467 4.17 -28.08 -41.57
CA GLU A 467 3.92 -27.80 -42.99
C GLU A 467 2.81 -28.70 -43.59
N LYS A 468 2.78 -30.00 -43.22
CA LYS A 468 1.72 -30.92 -43.63
C LYS A 468 0.34 -30.49 -43.10
N ILE A 469 0.27 -30.17 -41.81
CA ILE A 469 -0.99 -29.70 -41.19
C ILE A 469 -1.46 -28.41 -41.84
N ILE A 470 -0.55 -27.45 -42.08
CA ILE A 470 -0.88 -26.19 -42.74
C ILE A 470 -1.36 -26.42 -44.18
N ALA A 471 -0.73 -27.32 -44.90
CA ALA A 471 -1.18 -27.68 -46.25
C ALA A 471 -2.60 -28.26 -46.26
N GLU A 472 -2.96 -29.11 -45.30
CA GLU A 472 -4.32 -29.61 -45.12
C GLU A 472 -5.33 -28.50 -44.79
N VAL A 473 -4.93 -27.53 -43.92
CA VAL A 473 -5.78 -26.36 -43.60
C VAL A 473 -6.01 -25.50 -44.83
N ILE A 474 -4.99 -25.27 -45.65
CA ILE A 474 -5.09 -24.55 -46.91
C ILE A 474 -6.06 -25.27 -47.85
N LEU A 475 -5.94 -26.60 -47.99
CA LEU A 475 -6.83 -27.41 -48.84
C LEU A 475 -8.29 -27.36 -48.38
N LYS A 476 -8.54 -27.36 -47.09
CA LYS A 476 -9.90 -27.30 -46.53
C LYS A 476 -10.54 -25.90 -46.58
N ASN A 477 -9.76 -24.83 -46.80
CA ASN A 477 -10.23 -23.45 -46.75
C ASN A 477 -9.96 -22.67 -48.06
N GLN A 478 -10.18 -23.29 -49.21
CA GLN A 478 -9.90 -22.76 -50.54
C GLN A 478 -10.51 -21.38 -50.80
N LYS A 479 -11.72 -21.12 -50.27
CA LYS A 479 -12.41 -19.83 -50.44
C LYS A 479 -11.62 -18.71 -49.75
N GLN A 480 -11.16 -18.94 -48.55
CA GLN A 480 -10.37 -17.98 -47.76
C GLN A 480 -8.97 -17.77 -48.37
N VAL A 481 -8.39 -18.82 -48.92
CA VAL A 481 -7.13 -18.75 -49.66
C VAL A 481 -7.26 -17.85 -50.91
N ALA A 482 -8.36 -18.00 -51.68
CA ALA A 482 -8.65 -17.14 -52.82
C ALA A 482 -8.86 -15.67 -52.41
N GLU A 483 -9.53 -15.42 -51.28
CA GLU A 483 -9.69 -14.08 -50.72
C GLU A 483 -8.36 -13.45 -50.30
N TYR A 484 -7.44 -14.23 -49.72
CA TYR A 484 -6.09 -13.77 -49.38
C TYR A 484 -5.29 -13.40 -50.64
N LYS A 485 -5.29 -14.28 -51.66
CA LYS A 485 -4.65 -14.01 -52.96
C LYS A 485 -5.26 -12.81 -53.69
N ALA A 486 -6.53 -12.47 -53.41
CA ALA A 486 -7.21 -11.27 -53.91
C ALA A 486 -6.88 -9.99 -53.08
N GLY A 487 -5.92 -10.05 -52.12
CA GLY A 487 -5.42 -8.91 -51.36
C GLY A 487 -6.09 -8.68 -50.00
N LYS A 488 -6.99 -9.54 -49.54
CA LYS A 488 -7.60 -9.44 -48.18
C LYS A 488 -6.70 -10.06 -47.13
N THR A 489 -5.71 -9.30 -46.63
CA THR A 489 -4.72 -9.77 -45.65
C THR A 489 -5.30 -10.22 -44.31
N ASN A 490 -6.49 -9.72 -43.91
CA ASN A 490 -7.15 -10.11 -42.65
C ASN A 490 -7.52 -11.61 -42.60
N VAL A 491 -7.64 -12.27 -43.74
CA VAL A 491 -7.95 -13.70 -43.84
C VAL A 491 -6.79 -14.58 -43.36
N LEU A 492 -5.56 -14.05 -43.31
CA LEU A 492 -4.41 -14.77 -42.78
C LEU A 492 -4.62 -15.15 -41.29
N GLN A 493 -5.22 -14.27 -40.49
CA GLN A 493 -5.50 -14.56 -39.09
C GLN A 493 -6.53 -15.70 -38.90
N PHE A 494 -7.50 -15.82 -39.82
CA PHE A 494 -8.44 -16.93 -39.83
C PHE A 494 -7.70 -18.26 -40.10
N LEU A 495 -6.82 -18.31 -41.10
CA LEU A 495 -6.03 -19.51 -41.42
C LEU A 495 -5.07 -19.89 -40.29
N VAL A 496 -4.48 -18.91 -39.59
CA VAL A 496 -3.71 -19.14 -38.35
C VAL A 496 -4.60 -19.76 -37.30
N GLY A 497 -5.80 -19.23 -37.06
CA GLY A 497 -6.76 -19.79 -36.10
C GLY A 497 -7.15 -21.25 -36.44
N GLN A 498 -7.38 -21.57 -37.71
CA GLN A 498 -7.67 -22.95 -38.16
C GLN A 498 -6.47 -23.89 -37.93
N THR A 499 -5.26 -23.42 -38.21
CA THR A 499 -4.02 -24.18 -37.95
C THR A 499 -3.80 -24.40 -36.46
N MET A 500 -4.03 -23.38 -35.64
CA MET A 500 -3.96 -23.50 -34.19
C MET A 500 -4.98 -24.52 -33.65
N ALA A 501 -6.21 -24.53 -34.17
CA ALA A 501 -7.23 -25.51 -33.83
C ALA A 501 -6.81 -26.94 -34.26
N ALA A 502 -6.28 -27.11 -35.47
CA ALA A 502 -5.83 -28.39 -36.02
C ALA A 502 -4.62 -28.96 -35.25
N THR A 503 -3.77 -28.11 -34.68
CA THR A 503 -2.62 -28.51 -33.84
C THR A 503 -2.96 -28.63 -32.35
N GLY A 504 -4.24 -28.44 -31.98
CA GLY A 504 -4.66 -28.44 -30.57
C GLY A 504 -4.00 -27.32 -29.75
N GLY A 505 -3.65 -26.21 -30.39
CA GLY A 505 -2.96 -25.06 -29.78
C GLY A 505 -1.45 -25.26 -29.55
N LYS A 506 -0.85 -26.32 -30.08
CA LYS A 506 0.57 -26.68 -29.85
C LYS A 506 1.55 -25.95 -30.77
N ALA A 507 1.09 -25.40 -31.91
CA ALA A 507 1.96 -24.70 -32.85
C ALA A 507 2.33 -23.30 -32.36
N ASN A 508 3.52 -22.84 -32.76
CA ASN A 508 3.91 -21.45 -32.55
C ASN A 508 3.22 -20.56 -33.59
N PRO A 509 2.35 -19.59 -33.19
CA PRO A 509 1.64 -18.73 -34.12
C PRO A 509 2.56 -17.94 -35.05
N LYS A 510 3.77 -17.57 -34.64
CA LYS A 510 4.74 -16.84 -35.46
C LYS A 510 5.27 -17.73 -36.59
N VAL A 511 5.63 -18.98 -36.27
CA VAL A 511 6.09 -19.97 -37.25
C VAL A 511 4.98 -20.34 -38.21
N VAL A 512 3.74 -20.51 -37.69
CA VAL A 512 2.54 -20.76 -38.52
C VAL A 512 2.32 -19.63 -39.55
N ILE A 513 2.44 -18.37 -39.11
CA ILE A 513 2.28 -17.19 -39.99
C ILE A 513 3.36 -17.21 -41.10
N GLU A 514 4.59 -17.53 -40.75
CA GLU A 514 5.70 -17.57 -41.70
C GLU A 514 5.52 -18.67 -42.74
N ILE A 515 5.18 -19.88 -42.31
CA ILE A 515 4.92 -21.02 -43.20
C ILE A 515 3.68 -20.74 -44.07
N LEU A 516 2.58 -20.21 -43.50
CA LEU A 516 1.40 -19.85 -44.25
C LEU A 516 1.72 -18.84 -45.34
N LYS A 517 2.48 -17.78 -45.07
CA LYS A 517 2.90 -16.80 -46.09
C LYS A 517 3.73 -17.46 -47.15
N ASN A 518 4.72 -18.28 -46.79
CA ASN A 518 5.58 -18.98 -47.73
C ASN A 518 4.80 -19.93 -48.67
N LEU A 519 3.72 -20.56 -48.19
CA LEU A 519 2.89 -21.47 -48.95
C LEU A 519 1.80 -20.75 -49.77
N LEU A 520 1.31 -19.60 -49.32
CA LEU A 520 0.25 -18.83 -50.02
C LEU A 520 0.81 -17.89 -51.08
N ASP A 521 2.05 -17.44 -50.93
CA ASP A 521 2.74 -16.54 -51.85
C ASP A 521 3.44 -17.30 -53.01
N LYS A 522 3.51 -18.64 -52.90
CA LYS A 522 3.83 -19.57 -54.01
C LYS A 522 2.57 -19.86 -54.84
#